data_7c66a05963ebb63bf8e3215eaad968a6
#
_entry.id   7c66a05963ebb63bf8e3215eaad968a6
#
_cell.length_a   1.000
_cell.length_b   1.000
_cell.length_c   1.000
_cell.angle_alpha   90.00
_cell.angle_beta   90.00
_cell.angle_gamma   90.00
#
_symmetry.space_group_name_H-M   'P 1'
#
loop_
_entity.id
_entity.type
_entity.pdbx_description
1 polymer ?
#
loop_
_entity_poly.entity_id
_entity_poly.type
_entity_poly.pdbx_seq_one_letter_code
_entity_poly.pdbx_strand_id
1 'polypeptide(L)'
;MSDRLDISGTAVREAGPWSRFTAFLVGRGEARRVWWLTLAMLAAGLGISVFLVDDLAKPAVPLTLSWWVFALIVAVIEFPLIHLYIRSEAHSFTLGELGLCLGLFLVPPEHFIIGAVVGATIAKFRLPPLKLAFNAALWVLQASVAVVVFQRIANPANPFGGRGVVATFASMSLVGIIGVVAVFAAISLVQGRVRGGTLAQAGTIAAPVTVANTGLGLIAAYLLTEAPQLVFALFGPVAVLFLAYRAFIVEHQQHERLRVVYQATRSILEAPELSLAIASLLAQAREVFRADIAQIVLYPERDDEPILVSTAGPGDHLAAVHSVANLDNTVFAGVALTRRSELLDSKEMGYRGGLIGIDHQIVRGTIVAPLEGERRVVGAIAVANRFGESTFDNSDLLLLETLAGHAGVAIGNGRLERTLDELKELQGELAQRATHDALTGLANRSHFSACLQDAIDEASDGAV
;
A
#
# COMPACT_ATOMS: atom_id res chain seq x y z
N MET A 1 9.95 -60.48 18.45
CA MET A 1 10.69 -60.68 17.20
C MET A 1 9.84 -60.04 16.09
N SER A 2 10.01 -58.76 15.87
CA SER A 2 9.49 -58.07 14.70
C SER A 2 10.38 -56.83 14.47
N ASP A 3 11.22 -56.92 13.45
CA ASP A 3 12.05 -55.87 12.92
C ASP A 3 11.16 -54.72 12.41
N ARG A 4 11.32 -53.55 12.97
CA ARG A 4 10.93 -52.30 12.35
C ARG A 4 12.17 -51.64 11.75
N LEU A 5 12.30 -51.71 10.45
CA LEU A 5 13.26 -50.97 9.68
C LEU A 5 12.92 -49.45 9.76
N ASP A 6 13.84 -48.71 10.35
CA ASP A 6 13.82 -47.26 10.41
C ASP A 6 14.59 -46.71 9.19
N ILE A 7 13.84 -46.18 8.22
CA ILE A 7 14.41 -45.56 7.02
C ILE A 7 14.18 -44.05 7.14
N SER A 8 15.10 -43.34 7.79
CA SER A 8 15.39 -41.92 7.54
C SER A 8 16.57 -41.39 8.35
N GLY A 9 17.75 -41.95 8.09
CA GLY A 9 19.02 -41.39 8.59
C GLY A 9 19.53 -40.25 7.74
N THR A 10 18.80 -39.13 7.67
CA THR A 10 19.36 -37.83 7.26
C THR A 10 19.50 -36.98 8.52
N ALA A 11 20.74 -37.01 9.08
CA ALA A 11 21.13 -36.08 10.11
C ALA A 11 20.86 -34.64 9.61
N VAL A 12 19.85 -33.99 10.19
CA VAL A 12 19.67 -32.55 10.09
C VAL A 12 20.88 -31.92 10.77
N ARG A 13 21.92 -31.66 10.01
CA ARG A 13 23.02 -30.79 10.41
C ARG A 13 22.41 -29.45 10.79
N GLU A 14 22.35 -29.14 12.07
CA GLU A 14 22.03 -27.80 12.53
C GLU A 14 22.94 -26.81 11.82
N ALA A 15 22.33 -26.03 10.92
CA ALA A 15 23.02 -25.02 10.18
C ALA A 15 23.59 -24.00 11.17
N GLY A 16 24.89 -23.87 11.24
CA GLY A 16 25.58 -22.94 12.13
C GLY A 16 25.15 -21.48 11.83
N PRO A 17 25.43 -20.53 12.74
CA PRO A 17 25.02 -19.13 12.58
C PRO A 17 25.42 -18.53 11.23
N TRP A 18 26.54 -18.92 10.69
CA TRP A 18 27.04 -18.47 9.37
C TRP A 18 26.26 -19.05 8.19
N SER A 19 25.78 -20.29 8.28
CA SER A 19 24.95 -20.86 7.21
C SER A 19 23.53 -20.31 7.23
N ARG A 20 23.00 -19.94 8.39
CA ARG A 20 21.74 -19.19 8.50
C ARG A 20 21.88 -17.77 7.96
N PHE A 21 23.02 -17.12 8.21
CA PHE A 21 23.33 -15.79 7.68
C PHE A 21 23.52 -15.81 6.15
N THR A 22 24.21 -16.81 5.60
CA THR A 22 24.35 -16.96 4.15
C THR A 22 23.04 -17.36 3.47
N ALA A 23 22.22 -18.23 4.07
CA ALA A 23 20.87 -18.55 3.57
C ALA A 23 19.94 -17.33 3.62
N PHE A 24 20.11 -16.46 4.60
CA PHE A 24 19.41 -15.17 4.71
C PHE A 24 19.86 -14.18 3.62
N LEU A 25 21.16 -14.12 3.28
CA LEU A 25 21.70 -13.31 2.17
C LEU A 25 21.35 -13.86 0.78
N VAL A 26 21.09 -15.15 0.67
CA VAL A 26 20.75 -15.87 -0.58
C VAL A 26 19.23 -15.91 -0.82
N GLY A 27 18.40 -15.36 0.10
CA GLY A 27 16.95 -15.18 -0.11
C GLY A 27 16.63 -14.58 -1.46
N ARG A 28 15.44 -14.82 -1.98
CA ARG A 28 14.89 -14.48 -3.32
C ARG A 28 15.62 -13.32 -4.00
N GLY A 29 15.94 -13.40 -5.28
CA GLY A 29 16.84 -12.50 -6.02
C GLY A 29 16.62 -10.99 -5.82
N GLU A 30 15.45 -10.57 -5.38
CA GLU A 30 15.07 -9.19 -5.06
C GLU A 30 15.72 -8.69 -3.76
N ALA A 31 15.70 -9.47 -2.69
CA ALA A 31 16.34 -9.11 -1.42
C ALA A 31 17.86 -8.94 -1.59
N ARG A 32 18.49 -9.76 -2.44
CA ARG A 32 19.92 -9.67 -2.76
C ARG A 32 20.29 -8.33 -3.42
N ARG A 33 19.44 -7.81 -4.31
CA ARG A 33 19.68 -6.50 -4.97
C ARG A 33 19.64 -5.36 -3.96
N VAL A 34 18.70 -5.38 -3.01
CA VAL A 34 18.61 -4.38 -1.94
C VAL A 34 19.82 -4.47 -1.01
N TRP A 35 20.33 -5.67 -0.71
CA TRP A 35 21.57 -5.83 0.06
C TRP A 35 22.78 -5.20 -0.62
N TRP A 36 22.93 -5.36 -1.93
CA TRP A 36 24.01 -4.69 -2.67
C TRP A 36 23.91 -3.16 -2.62
N LEU A 37 22.70 -2.62 -2.74
CA LEU A 37 22.47 -1.18 -2.58
C LEU A 37 22.85 -0.72 -1.16
N THR A 38 22.44 -1.45 -0.14
CA THR A 38 22.76 -1.19 1.27
C THR A 38 24.27 -1.17 1.50
N LEU A 39 24.98 -2.18 1.00
CA LEU A 39 26.44 -2.26 1.12
C LEU A 39 27.15 -1.13 0.36
N ALA A 40 26.65 -0.76 -0.81
CA ALA A 40 27.20 0.36 -1.59
C ALA A 40 27.03 1.70 -0.84
N MET A 41 25.87 1.95 -0.26
CA MET A 41 25.61 3.16 0.57
C MET A 41 26.50 3.17 1.82
N LEU A 42 26.61 2.04 2.50
CA LEU A 42 27.47 1.91 3.68
C LEU A 42 28.95 2.16 3.33
N ALA A 43 29.45 1.56 2.25
CA ALA A 43 30.82 1.74 1.78
C ALA A 43 31.10 3.20 1.38
N ALA A 44 30.16 3.84 0.66
CA ALA A 44 30.27 5.25 0.29
C ALA A 44 30.27 6.16 1.54
N GLY A 45 29.37 5.95 2.49
CA GLY A 45 29.29 6.74 3.70
C GLY A 45 30.52 6.58 4.59
N LEU A 46 30.99 5.33 4.78
CA LEU A 46 32.24 5.07 5.53
C LEU A 46 33.46 5.64 4.80
N GLY A 47 33.53 5.53 3.48
CA GLY A 47 34.60 6.15 2.70
C GLY A 47 34.63 7.67 2.91
N ILE A 48 33.49 8.36 2.80
CA ILE A 48 33.40 9.80 3.08
C ILE A 48 33.81 10.09 4.52
N SER A 49 33.38 9.29 5.49
CA SER A 49 33.69 9.46 6.91
C SER A 49 35.21 9.37 7.15
N VAL A 50 35.85 8.32 6.64
CA VAL A 50 37.29 8.07 6.90
C VAL A 50 38.20 9.07 6.16
N PHE A 51 37.88 9.42 4.92
CA PHE A 51 38.78 10.22 4.08
C PHE A 51 38.53 11.73 4.15
N LEU A 52 37.35 12.17 4.61
CA LEU A 52 36.96 13.58 4.51
C LEU A 52 36.54 14.21 5.86
N VAL A 53 36.32 13.43 6.90
CA VAL A 53 35.80 13.98 8.19
C VAL A 53 36.93 14.31 9.17
N ASP A 54 38.04 13.56 9.19
CA ASP A 54 39.13 13.76 10.15
C ASP A 54 39.80 15.13 10.04
N ASP A 55 39.81 15.75 8.85
CA ASP A 55 40.40 17.08 8.59
C ASP A 55 39.43 18.24 8.88
N LEU A 56 38.21 17.98 9.37
CA LEU A 56 37.19 18.99 9.54
C LEU A 56 37.38 19.80 10.85
N ALA A 57 37.24 21.11 10.76
CA ALA A 57 37.33 22.00 11.90
C ALA A 57 36.11 21.86 12.83
N LYS A 58 36.32 21.91 14.15
CA LYS A 58 35.21 21.94 15.11
C LYS A 58 34.54 23.32 15.07
N PRO A 59 33.19 23.36 15.05
CA PRO A 59 32.48 24.64 15.14
C PRO A 59 32.83 25.38 16.43
N ALA A 60 33.05 26.69 16.34
CA ALA A 60 33.33 27.55 17.52
C ALA A 60 31.99 27.89 18.20
N VAL A 61 31.41 26.95 18.93
CA VAL A 61 30.17 27.15 19.72
C VAL A 61 30.45 26.86 21.20
N PRO A 62 29.80 27.58 22.12
CA PRO A 62 30.03 27.43 23.58
C PRO A 62 29.47 26.11 24.12
N LEU A 63 28.43 25.55 23.46
CA LEU A 63 27.76 24.32 23.86
C LEU A 63 28.15 23.16 22.95
N THR A 64 28.74 22.11 23.51
CA THR A 64 29.05 20.87 22.80
C THR A 64 28.31 19.71 23.45
N LEU A 65 27.62 18.90 22.63
CA LEU A 65 26.91 17.70 23.07
C LEU A 65 27.80 16.46 22.94
N SER A 66 27.72 15.60 23.94
CA SER A 66 28.32 14.26 23.84
C SER A 66 27.54 13.42 22.80
N TRP A 67 28.23 12.52 22.10
CA TRP A 67 27.62 11.68 21.07
C TRP A 67 26.41 10.88 21.55
N TRP A 68 26.41 10.41 22.80
CA TRP A 68 25.30 9.61 23.36
C TRP A 68 24.07 10.50 23.69
N VAL A 69 24.26 11.74 24.14
CA VAL A 69 23.15 12.71 24.32
C VAL A 69 22.52 13.01 22.97
N PHE A 70 23.36 13.24 21.97
CA PHE A 70 22.90 13.47 20.61
C PHE A 70 22.17 12.25 20.04
N ALA A 71 22.68 11.04 20.26
CA ALA A 71 22.00 9.79 19.87
C ALA A 71 20.61 9.68 20.53
N LEU A 72 20.47 10.04 21.80
CA LEU A 72 19.17 10.06 22.47
C LEU A 72 18.21 11.09 21.84
N ILE A 73 18.68 12.28 21.53
CA ILE A 73 17.89 13.31 20.84
C ILE A 73 17.42 12.80 19.48
N VAL A 74 18.32 12.24 18.69
CA VAL A 74 17.97 11.66 17.39
C VAL A 74 16.97 10.51 17.54
N ALA A 75 17.14 9.63 18.53
CA ALA A 75 16.23 8.54 18.78
C ALA A 75 14.81 9.01 19.11
N VAL A 76 14.67 10.07 19.89
CA VAL A 76 13.37 10.68 20.20
C VAL A 76 12.75 11.34 18.97
N ILE A 77 13.54 12.08 18.20
CA ILE A 77 13.08 12.80 16.99
C ILE A 77 12.72 11.82 15.87
N GLU A 78 13.46 10.73 15.74
CA GLU A 78 13.23 9.68 14.73
C GLU A 78 12.16 8.67 15.15
N PHE A 79 11.69 8.69 16.40
CA PHE A 79 10.59 7.84 16.79
C PHE A 79 9.40 8.14 15.87
N PRO A 80 8.83 7.15 15.16
CA PRO A 80 7.87 7.40 14.09
C PRO A 80 6.60 8.03 14.64
N LEU A 81 6.50 9.34 14.49
CA LEU A 81 5.34 10.11 14.90
C LEU A 81 4.17 9.96 13.93
N ILE A 82 4.46 9.68 12.65
CA ILE A 82 3.45 9.63 11.60
C ILE A 82 3.88 8.68 10.48
N HIS A 83 2.97 7.78 10.08
CA HIS A 83 3.13 6.91 8.91
C HIS A 83 2.24 7.43 7.78
N LEU A 84 2.85 7.88 6.68
CA LEU A 84 2.13 8.25 5.46
C LEU A 84 2.19 7.10 4.45
N TYR A 85 1.03 6.68 3.97
CA TYR A 85 0.93 5.68 2.91
C TYR A 85 0.65 6.39 1.58
N ILE A 86 1.64 6.43 0.68
CA ILE A 86 1.47 6.95 -0.68
C ILE A 86 1.52 5.76 -1.65
N ARG A 87 0.43 5.50 -2.36
CA ARG A 87 0.31 4.50 -3.44
C ARG A 87 0.94 3.14 -3.15
N SER A 88 0.70 2.46 -2.11
CA SER A 88 1.32 1.16 -1.80
C SER A 88 2.60 1.18 -0.94
N GLU A 89 3.21 2.33 -0.64
CA GLU A 89 4.42 2.41 0.17
C GLU A 89 4.19 3.23 1.44
N ALA A 90 4.65 2.70 2.58
CA ALA A 90 4.64 3.44 3.83
C ALA A 90 5.85 4.39 3.86
N HIS A 91 5.61 5.67 3.68
CA HIS A 91 6.62 6.70 3.93
C HIS A 91 6.42 7.23 5.36
N SER A 92 7.38 6.97 6.22
CA SER A 92 7.43 7.62 7.53
C SER A 92 8.15 8.95 7.36
N PHE A 93 7.44 10.04 7.54
CA PHE A 93 8.06 11.35 7.67
C PHE A 93 8.48 11.54 9.12
N THR A 94 9.76 11.79 9.33
CA THR A 94 10.35 12.06 10.62
C THR A 94 10.87 13.50 10.63
N LEU A 95 11.15 14.01 11.80
CA LEU A 95 11.85 15.28 11.96
C LEU A 95 13.39 15.11 11.89
N GLY A 96 13.86 14.11 11.13
CA GLY A 96 15.27 13.71 11.07
C GLY A 96 16.23 14.82 10.68
N GLU A 97 15.82 15.66 9.70
CA GLU A 97 16.61 16.82 9.30
C GLU A 97 16.81 17.83 10.45
N LEU A 98 15.82 17.97 11.33
CA LEU A 98 15.94 18.79 12.53
C LEU A 98 17.03 18.23 13.45
N GLY A 99 17.04 16.91 13.68
CA GLY A 99 18.06 16.24 14.50
C GLY A 99 19.45 16.38 13.88
N LEU A 100 19.60 16.13 12.57
CA LEU A 100 20.87 16.32 11.88
C LEU A 100 21.34 17.79 11.93
N CYS A 101 20.42 18.74 11.72
CA CYS A 101 20.74 20.16 11.81
C CYS A 101 21.30 20.55 13.19
N LEU A 102 20.66 20.13 14.28
CA LEU A 102 21.18 20.34 15.63
C LEU A 102 22.58 19.76 15.80
N GLY A 103 22.79 18.55 15.31
CA GLY A 103 24.09 17.89 15.43
C GLY A 103 25.22 18.59 14.68
N LEU A 104 24.95 19.19 13.50
CA LEU A 104 25.96 19.94 12.74
C LEU A 104 26.58 21.10 13.51
N PHE A 105 25.80 21.73 14.42
CA PHE A 105 26.28 22.85 15.25
C PHE A 105 26.82 22.42 16.60
N LEU A 106 26.17 21.42 17.23
CA LEU A 106 26.39 21.12 18.65
C LEU A 106 27.28 19.89 18.90
N VAL A 107 27.60 19.11 17.86
CA VAL A 107 28.37 17.86 18.00
C VAL A 107 29.66 17.95 17.21
N PRO A 108 30.80 17.53 17.75
CA PRO A 108 32.04 17.43 17.01
C PRO A 108 31.89 16.49 15.80
N PRO A 109 32.49 16.80 14.63
CA PRO A 109 32.33 16.02 13.39
C PRO A 109 32.58 14.51 13.57
N GLU A 110 33.62 14.15 14.33
CA GLU A 110 34.00 12.78 14.62
C GLU A 110 32.92 11.99 15.41
N HIS A 111 32.14 12.69 16.24
CA HIS A 111 31.08 12.12 17.06
C HIS A 111 29.70 12.21 16.42
N PHE A 112 29.51 13.10 15.47
CA PHE A 112 28.24 13.39 14.84
C PHE A 112 27.66 12.16 14.11
N ILE A 113 28.48 11.50 13.29
CA ILE A 113 28.03 10.34 12.49
C ILE A 113 27.63 9.19 13.42
N ILE A 114 28.45 8.91 14.44
CA ILE A 114 28.18 7.82 15.39
C ILE A 114 26.86 8.09 16.14
N GLY A 115 26.70 9.31 16.68
CA GLY A 115 25.49 9.68 17.41
C GLY A 115 24.23 9.62 16.54
N ALA A 116 24.29 10.13 15.32
CA ALA A 116 23.20 10.08 14.37
C ALA A 116 22.76 8.65 14.03
N VAL A 117 23.73 7.79 13.68
CA VAL A 117 23.46 6.40 13.29
C VAL A 117 22.93 5.56 14.46
N VAL A 118 23.53 5.70 15.65
CA VAL A 118 23.08 4.97 16.85
C VAL A 118 21.67 5.41 17.22
N GLY A 119 21.39 6.72 17.26
CA GLY A 119 20.07 7.26 17.58
C GLY A 119 18.98 6.76 16.61
N ALA A 120 19.23 6.88 15.30
CA ALA A 120 18.31 6.41 14.28
C ALA A 120 18.08 4.89 14.30
N THR A 121 19.11 4.12 14.62
CA THR A 121 19.02 2.66 14.75
C THR A 121 18.19 2.26 15.96
N ILE A 122 18.38 2.94 17.10
CA ILE A 122 17.56 2.74 18.30
C ILE A 122 16.09 3.05 18.03
N ALA A 123 15.78 4.16 17.33
CA ALA A 123 14.40 4.51 16.98
C ALA A 123 13.70 3.43 16.14
N LYS A 124 14.45 2.69 15.35
CA LYS A 124 13.97 1.73 14.34
C LYS A 124 14.29 0.26 14.67
N PHE A 125 14.66 -0.08 15.89
CA PHE A 125 15.14 -1.42 16.28
C PHE A 125 14.11 -2.54 16.03
N ARG A 126 12.82 -2.21 15.93
CA ARG A 126 11.74 -3.17 15.64
C ARG A 126 11.58 -3.51 14.16
N LEU A 127 12.29 -2.82 13.28
CA LEU A 127 12.22 -3.13 11.84
C LEU A 127 12.91 -4.48 11.54
N PRO A 128 12.47 -5.16 10.47
CA PRO A 128 13.15 -6.34 9.94
C PRO A 128 14.62 -6.06 9.65
N PRO A 129 15.50 -7.09 9.78
CA PRO A 129 16.95 -6.91 9.66
C PRO A 129 17.41 -6.20 8.38
N LEU A 130 16.81 -6.52 7.22
CA LEU A 130 17.13 -5.86 5.96
C LEU A 130 16.77 -4.38 5.97
N LYS A 131 15.57 -4.05 6.48
CA LYS A 131 15.11 -2.65 6.57
C LYS A 131 15.93 -1.86 7.57
N LEU A 132 16.29 -2.48 8.70
CA LEU A 132 17.15 -1.87 9.71
C LEU A 132 18.55 -1.58 9.15
N ALA A 133 19.18 -2.56 8.49
CA ALA A 133 20.49 -2.40 7.85
C ALA A 133 20.46 -1.33 6.75
N PHE A 134 19.43 -1.31 5.91
CA PHE A 134 19.25 -0.28 4.88
C PHE A 134 19.15 1.12 5.48
N ASN A 135 18.30 1.30 6.51
CA ASN A 135 18.17 2.59 7.19
C ASN A 135 19.49 3.01 7.86
N ALA A 136 20.17 2.10 8.55
CA ALA A 136 21.46 2.41 9.18
C ALA A 136 22.51 2.85 8.14
N ALA A 137 22.64 2.13 7.01
CA ALA A 137 23.54 2.49 5.93
C ALA A 137 23.20 3.85 5.30
N LEU A 138 21.90 4.13 5.13
CA LEU A 138 21.41 5.42 4.63
C LEU A 138 21.79 6.56 5.60
N TRP A 139 21.62 6.35 6.91
CA TRP A 139 22.00 7.34 7.92
C TRP A 139 23.52 7.59 7.97
N VAL A 140 24.35 6.53 7.80
CA VAL A 140 25.79 6.71 7.68
C VAL A 140 26.13 7.61 6.49
N LEU A 141 25.54 7.33 5.31
CA LEU A 141 25.78 8.13 4.11
C LEU A 141 25.28 9.57 4.27
N GLN A 142 24.05 9.76 4.76
CA GLN A 142 23.46 11.09 4.96
C GLN A 142 24.23 11.93 5.97
N ALA A 143 24.59 11.35 7.12
CA ALA A 143 25.35 12.08 8.15
C ALA A 143 26.74 12.45 7.65
N SER A 144 27.46 11.54 6.94
CA SER A 144 28.78 11.82 6.39
C SER A 144 28.73 12.92 5.34
N VAL A 145 27.76 12.89 4.43
CA VAL A 145 27.58 13.95 3.43
C VAL A 145 27.19 15.28 4.09
N ALA A 146 26.27 15.25 5.07
CA ALA A 146 25.80 16.45 5.76
C ALA A 146 26.97 17.21 6.43
N VAL A 147 27.80 16.51 7.21
CA VAL A 147 28.90 17.15 7.92
C VAL A 147 29.96 17.69 6.99
N VAL A 148 30.31 16.96 5.93
CA VAL A 148 31.30 17.40 4.95
C VAL A 148 30.82 18.63 4.17
N VAL A 149 29.59 18.62 3.66
CA VAL A 149 29.02 19.75 2.91
C VAL A 149 28.90 20.98 3.80
N PHE A 150 28.41 20.82 5.03
CA PHE A 150 28.30 21.90 5.99
C PHE A 150 29.67 22.55 6.25
N GLN A 151 30.68 21.76 6.59
CA GLN A 151 32.00 22.24 6.96
C GLN A 151 32.78 22.88 5.80
N ARG A 152 32.50 22.47 4.55
CA ARG A 152 33.13 23.07 3.35
C ARG A 152 32.56 24.46 3.02
N ILE A 153 31.33 24.75 3.42
CA ILE A 153 30.65 26.02 3.10
C ILE A 153 30.64 26.95 4.29
N ALA A 154 30.38 26.43 5.51
CA ALA A 154 30.27 27.22 6.74
C ALA A 154 31.62 27.83 7.12
N ASN A 155 31.55 28.98 7.81
CA ASN A 155 32.72 29.57 8.48
C ASN A 155 32.80 29.02 9.90
N PRO A 156 33.84 28.26 10.29
CA PRO A 156 33.95 27.69 11.62
C PRO A 156 33.94 28.74 12.74
N ALA A 157 34.46 29.96 12.49
CA ALA A 157 34.50 31.08 13.46
C ALA A 157 33.12 31.75 13.64
N ASN A 158 32.21 31.63 12.67
CA ASN A 158 30.85 32.17 12.75
C ASN A 158 29.87 31.21 12.07
N PRO A 159 29.55 30.09 12.75
CA PRO A 159 28.72 29.05 12.16
C PRO A 159 27.26 29.47 11.93
N PHE A 160 26.74 30.46 12.64
CA PHE A 160 25.40 31.02 12.44
C PHE A 160 25.36 32.21 11.47
N GLY A 161 26.45 32.60 10.88
CA GLY A 161 26.50 33.64 9.84
C GLY A 161 25.85 33.20 8.54
N GLY A 162 25.72 34.09 7.56
CA GLY A 162 25.05 33.81 6.28
C GLY A 162 25.59 32.57 5.53
N ARG A 163 26.91 32.32 5.59
CA ARG A 163 27.50 31.09 5.02
C ARG A 163 27.04 29.83 5.79
N GLY A 164 26.90 29.92 7.13
CA GLY A 164 26.42 28.80 7.94
C GLY A 164 24.96 28.48 7.63
N VAL A 165 24.10 29.48 7.46
CA VAL A 165 22.71 29.29 7.03
C VAL A 165 22.66 28.60 5.66
N VAL A 166 23.39 29.09 4.67
CA VAL A 166 23.46 28.47 3.33
C VAL A 166 24.00 27.05 3.41
N ALA A 167 25.03 26.80 4.20
CA ALA A 167 25.62 25.49 4.42
C ALA A 167 24.60 24.49 4.98
N THR A 168 23.80 24.93 5.95
CA THR A 168 22.77 24.10 6.59
C THR A 168 21.70 23.69 5.58
N PHE A 169 21.14 24.65 4.85
CA PHE A 169 20.12 24.36 3.83
C PHE A 169 20.66 23.50 2.68
N ALA A 170 21.90 23.76 2.23
CA ALA A 170 22.53 22.93 1.20
C ALA A 170 22.74 21.49 1.68
N SER A 171 23.25 21.30 2.91
CA SER A 171 23.46 19.99 3.50
C SER A 171 22.17 19.22 3.65
N MET A 172 21.12 19.83 4.24
CA MET A 172 19.84 19.17 4.47
C MET A 172 19.09 18.90 3.17
N SER A 173 19.16 19.79 2.18
CA SER A 173 18.59 19.53 0.85
C SER A 173 19.23 18.31 0.18
N LEU A 174 20.56 18.19 0.26
CA LEU A 174 21.28 17.06 -0.29
C LEU A 174 20.95 15.75 0.46
N VAL A 175 20.86 15.81 1.80
CA VAL A 175 20.40 14.69 2.63
C VAL A 175 18.99 14.23 2.23
N GLY A 176 18.06 15.16 2.04
CA GLY A 176 16.70 14.84 1.58
C GLY A 176 16.69 14.18 0.19
N ILE A 177 17.45 14.72 -0.77
CA ILE A 177 17.60 14.14 -2.11
C ILE A 177 18.16 12.71 -2.04
N ILE A 178 19.23 12.49 -1.28
CA ILE A 178 19.83 11.17 -1.08
C ILE A 178 18.80 10.20 -0.49
N GLY A 179 18.01 10.64 0.50
CA GLY A 179 16.95 9.82 1.11
C GLY A 179 15.91 9.39 0.11
N VAL A 180 15.34 10.33 -0.63
CA VAL A 180 14.34 10.07 -1.67
C VAL A 180 14.90 9.12 -2.73
N VAL A 181 16.07 9.40 -3.28
CA VAL A 181 16.70 8.58 -4.32
C VAL A 181 16.98 7.16 -3.84
N ALA A 182 17.54 7.00 -2.62
CA ALA A 182 17.85 5.70 -2.06
C ALA A 182 16.60 4.83 -1.85
N VAL A 183 15.53 5.42 -1.29
CA VAL A 183 14.26 4.72 -1.09
C VAL A 183 13.64 4.30 -2.43
N PHE A 184 13.60 5.21 -3.42
CA PHE A 184 13.07 4.88 -4.75
C PHE A 184 13.93 3.83 -5.47
N ALA A 185 15.25 3.87 -5.31
CA ALA A 185 16.13 2.82 -5.84
C ALA A 185 15.80 1.46 -5.22
N ALA A 186 15.61 1.39 -3.90
CA ALA A 186 15.25 0.15 -3.21
C ALA A 186 13.89 -0.39 -3.71
N ILE A 187 12.87 0.48 -3.82
CA ILE A 187 11.55 0.13 -4.33
C ILE A 187 11.64 -0.40 -5.77
N SER A 188 12.39 0.30 -6.63
CA SER A 188 12.58 -0.10 -8.04
C SER A 188 13.26 -1.45 -8.20
N LEU A 189 14.16 -1.82 -7.27
CA LEU A 189 14.84 -3.11 -7.27
C LEU A 189 13.92 -4.27 -6.85
N VAL A 190 12.88 -3.99 -6.07
CA VAL A 190 11.91 -4.99 -5.57
C VAL A 190 10.69 -5.09 -6.49
N GLN A 191 10.12 -3.97 -6.91
CA GLN A 191 8.84 -3.93 -7.63
C GLN A 191 8.99 -3.72 -9.15
N GLY A 192 10.22 -3.51 -9.65
CA GLY A 192 10.46 -3.14 -11.03
C GLY A 192 10.38 -1.63 -11.28
N ARG A 193 10.23 -1.22 -12.55
CA ARG A 193 10.26 0.21 -12.93
C ARG A 193 9.15 1.02 -12.27
N VAL A 194 9.52 1.91 -11.37
CA VAL A 194 8.63 2.93 -10.83
C VAL A 194 8.45 4.05 -11.87
N ARG A 195 7.22 4.51 -12.08
CA ARG A 195 6.94 5.62 -13.01
C ARG A 195 7.60 6.90 -12.51
N GLY A 196 8.30 7.63 -13.38
CA GLY A 196 9.02 8.85 -13.02
C GLY A 196 8.17 9.95 -12.37
N GLY A 197 6.86 9.99 -12.64
CA GLY A 197 5.92 10.90 -11.99
C GLY A 197 5.79 10.69 -10.47
N THR A 198 6.00 9.48 -9.97
CA THR A 198 5.93 9.19 -8.52
C THR A 198 7.13 9.78 -7.77
N LEU A 199 8.31 9.79 -8.39
CA LEU A 199 9.52 10.43 -7.81
C LEU A 199 9.34 11.95 -7.69
N ALA A 200 8.82 12.59 -8.74
CA ALA A 200 8.54 14.03 -8.72
C ALA A 200 7.51 14.38 -7.65
N GLN A 201 6.44 13.58 -7.52
CA GLN A 201 5.40 13.79 -6.50
C GLN A 201 5.95 13.61 -5.06
N ALA A 202 6.82 12.63 -4.83
CA ALA A 202 7.48 12.47 -3.53
C ALA A 202 8.39 13.67 -3.21
N GLY A 203 9.10 14.19 -4.20
CA GLY A 203 9.95 15.39 -4.05
C GLY A 203 9.14 16.64 -3.72
N THR A 204 7.96 16.84 -4.32
CA THR A 204 7.11 18.01 -4.02
C THR A 204 6.57 18.04 -2.59
N ILE A 205 6.40 16.87 -1.98
CA ILE A 205 5.99 16.76 -0.57
C ILE A 205 7.20 16.86 0.36
N ALA A 206 8.31 16.22 0.02
CA ALA A 206 9.50 16.21 0.87
C ALA A 206 10.19 17.57 0.96
N ALA A 207 10.26 18.34 -0.12
CA ALA A 207 11.00 19.60 -0.14
C ALA A 207 10.50 20.65 0.88
N PRO A 208 9.20 20.97 0.99
CA PRO A 208 8.70 21.90 2.02
C PRO A 208 8.97 21.39 3.44
N VAL A 209 8.88 20.09 3.67
CA VAL A 209 9.14 19.49 5.00
C VAL A 209 10.62 19.64 5.36
N THR A 210 11.53 19.32 4.43
CA THR A 210 12.97 19.52 4.64
C THR A 210 13.30 20.98 4.94
N VAL A 211 12.72 21.94 4.21
CA VAL A 211 12.92 23.37 4.46
C VAL A 211 12.43 23.77 5.86
N ALA A 212 11.23 23.34 6.25
CA ALA A 212 10.66 23.65 7.56
C ALA A 212 11.48 23.02 8.70
N ASN A 213 11.84 21.74 8.60
CA ASN A 213 12.66 21.03 9.58
C ASN A 213 14.06 21.66 9.72
N THR A 214 14.67 22.03 8.59
CA THR A 214 15.98 22.71 8.57
C THR A 214 15.90 24.08 9.25
N GLY A 215 14.88 24.87 8.94
CA GLY A 215 14.66 26.17 9.56
C GLY A 215 14.45 26.07 11.07
N LEU A 216 13.60 25.14 11.52
CA LEU A 216 13.39 24.87 12.94
C LEU A 216 14.67 24.37 13.63
N GLY A 217 15.41 23.47 13.00
CA GLY A 217 16.67 22.97 13.54
C GLY A 217 17.73 24.04 13.68
N LEU A 218 17.84 24.95 12.70
CA LEU A 218 18.74 26.08 12.74
C LEU A 218 18.38 27.06 13.88
N ILE A 219 17.09 27.38 14.01
CA ILE A 219 16.61 28.24 15.10
C ILE A 219 16.85 27.58 16.47
N ALA A 220 16.57 26.28 16.58
CA ALA A 220 16.80 25.53 17.80
C ALA A 220 18.29 25.50 18.18
N ALA A 221 19.20 25.26 17.21
CA ALA A 221 20.64 25.30 17.44
C ALA A 221 21.10 26.68 17.90
N TYR A 222 20.63 27.75 17.28
CA TYR A 222 20.95 29.13 17.66
C TYR A 222 20.44 29.43 19.05
N LEU A 223 19.18 29.13 19.38
CA LEU A 223 18.63 29.40 20.71
C LEU A 223 19.33 28.58 21.80
N LEU A 224 19.69 27.34 21.56
CA LEU A 224 20.42 26.52 22.54
C LEU A 224 21.80 27.11 22.87
N THR A 225 22.44 27.78 21.92
CA THR A 225 23.78 28.38 22.12
C THR A 225 23.76 29.81 22.69
N GLU A 226 22.85 30.64 22.18
CA GLU A 226 22.84 32.06 22.48
C GLU A 226 21.78 32.49 23.54
N ALA A 227 20.64 31.74 23.58
CA ALA A 227 19.52 32.08 24.45
C ALA A 227 18.75 30.85 24.92
N PRO A 228 19.35 29.94 25.71
CA PRO A 228 18.77 28.61 26.01
C PRO A 228 17.42 28.71 26.73
N GLN A 229 17.14 29.79 27.47
CA GLN A 229 15.85 30.04 28.14
C GLN A 229 14.69 30.21 27.12
N LEU A 230 14.98 30.56 25.86
CA LEU A 230 13.96 30.77 24.84
C LEU A 230 13.66 29.50 24.03
N VAL A 231 14.38 28.42 24.25
CA VAL A 231 14.16 27.12 23.54
C VAL A 231 12.73 26.63 23.71
N PHE A 232 12.12 26.86 24.87
CA PHE A 232 10.73 26.49 25.14
C PHE A 232 9.72 27.17 24.21
N ALA A 233 10.06 28.35 23.66
CA ALA A 233 9.20 29.04 22.70
C ALA A 233 9.04 28.25 21.37
N LEU A 234 9.93 27.30 21.06
CA LEU A 234 9.83 26.46 19.91
C LEU A 234 8.72 25.39 20.01
N PHE A 235 8.26 25.07 21.23
CA PHE A 235 7.18 24.08 21.38
C PHE A 235 5.90 24.50 20.65
N GLY A 236 5.58 25.80 20.65
CA GLY A 236 4.39 26.30 19.93
C GLY A 236 4.47 26.05 18.42
N PRO A 237 5.48 26.60 17.70
CA PRO A 237 5.65 26.37 16.27
C PRO A 237 5.77 24.88 15.89
N VAL A 238 6.50 24.08 16.67
CA VAL A 238 6.63 22.62 16.43
C VAL A 238 5.30 21.92 16.59
N ALA A 239 4.53 22.23 17.63
CA ALA A 239 3.20 21.66 17.84
C ALA A 239 2.22 22.05 16.72
N VAL A 240 2.23 23.31 16.29
CA VAL A 240 1.40 23.78 15.18
C VAL A 240 1.79 23.07 13.87
N LEU A 241 3.09 22.98 13.57
CA LEU A 241 3.57 22.26 12.40
C LEU A 241 3.17 20.79 12.43
N PHE A 242 3.30 20.14 13.58
CA PHE A 242 2.88 18.75 13.78
C PHE A 242 1.38 18.56 13.57
N LEU A 243 0.55 19.43 14.14
CA LEU A 243 -0.91 19.38 13.99
C LEU A 243 -1.34 19.66 12.55
N ALA A 244 -0.74 20.68 11.91
CA ALA A 244 -1.01 20.99 10.50
C ALA A 244 -0.64 19.83 9.58
N TYR A 245 0.51 19.22 9.82
CA TYR A 245 0.98 18.08 9.06
C TYR A 245 0.08 16.84 9.28
N ARG A 246 -0.31 16.57 10.53
CA ARG A 246 -1.27 15.51 10.86
C ARG A 246 -2.62 15.73 10.17
N ALA A 247 -3.15 16.95 10.20
CA ALA A 247 -4.40 17.29 9.54
C ALA A 247 -4.30 17.10 8.01
N PHE A 248 -3.21 17.56 7.40
CA PHE A 248 -2.96 17.37 5.97
C PHE A 248 -2.93 15.89 5.56
N ILE A 249 -2.30 15.04 6.37
CA ILE A 249 -2.23 13.59 6.09
C ILE A 249 -3.62 12.94 6.18
N VAL A 250 -4.36 13.24 7.24
CA VAL A 250 -5.71 12.69 7.43
C VAL A 250 -6.63 13.08 6.27
N GLU A 251 -6.60 14.34 5.87
CA GLU A 251 -7.37 14.86 4.73
C GLU A 251 -6.98 14.17 3.41
N HIS A 252 -5.67 14.04 3.15
CA HIS A 252 -5.18 13.40 1.93
C HIS A 252 -5.57 11.92 1.83
N GLN A 253 -5.52 11.20 2.96
CA GLN A 253 -5.95 9.80 3.02
C GLN A 253 -7.45 9.63 2.77
N GLN A 254 -8.29 10.53 3.26
CA GLN A 254 -9.73 10.49 3.01
C GLN A 254 -10.05 10.70 1.52
N HIS A 255 -9.41 11.66 0.87
CA HIS A 255 -9.59 11.91 -0.57
C HIS A 255 -9.15 10.72 -1.44
N GLU A 256 -8.02 10.09 -1.15
CA GLU A 256 -7.57 8.90 -1.88
C GLU A 256 -8.53 7.71 -1.68
N ARG A 257 -9.04 7.48 -0.47
CA ARG A 257 -10.04 6.42 -0.21
C ARG A 257 -11.32 6.62 -1.03
N LEU A 258 -11.86 7.83 -1.02
CA LEU A 258 -13.06 8.16 -1.81
C LEU A 258 -12.82 8.01 -3.31
N ARG A 259 -11.66 8.43 -3.81
CA ARG A 259 -11.29 8.30 -5.21
C ARG A 259 -11.21 6.85 -5.66
N VAL A 260 -10.64 5.98 -4.85
CA VAL A 260 -10.52 4.54 -5.15
C VAL A 260 -11.89 3.90 -5.24
N VAL A 261 -12.77 4.15 -4.25
CA VAL A 261 -14.14 3.62 -4.25
C VAL A 261 -14.90 4.11 -5.47
N TYR A 262 -14.81 5.40 -5.79
CA TYR A 262 -15.48 5.98 -6.96
C TYR A 262 -14.98 5.38 -8.28
N GLN A 263 -13.66 5.20 -8.43
CA GLN A 263 -13.08 4.57 -9.63
C GLN A 263 -13.49 3.10 -9.78
N ALA A 264 -13.52 2.34 -8.68
CA ALA A 264 -13.96 0.96 -8.68
C ALA A 264 -15.42 0.83 -9.12
N THR A 265 -16.31 1.65 -8.57
CA THR A 265 -17.74 1.66 -8.95
C THR A 265 -17.92 2.01 -10.42
N ARG A 266 -17.22 3.02 -10.90
CA ARG A 266 -17.30 3.45 -12.30
C ARG A 266 -16.81 2.37 -13.28
N SER A 267 -15.72 1.68 -12.95
CA SER A 267 -15.18 0.60 -13.80
C SER A 267 -16.15 -0.58 -13.93
N ILE A 268 -16.95 -0.86 -12.89
CA ILE A 268 -17.98 -1.91 -12.92
C ILE A 268 -19.15 -1.49 -13.81
N LEU A 269 -19.59 -0.22 -13.72
CA LEU A 269 -20.73 0.30 -14.49
C LEU A 269 -20.43 0.49 -15.97
N GLU A 270 -19.17 0.80 -16.34
CA GLU A 270 -18.75 1.02 -17.72
C GLU A 270 -18.28 -0.27 -18.44
N ALA A 271 -18.16 -1.39 -17.74
CA ALA A 271 -17.67 -2.64 -18.33
C ALA A 271 -18.76 -3.31 -19.20
N PRO A 272 -18.47 -3.64 -20.46
CA PRO A 272 -19.45 -4.24 -21.38
C PRO A 272 -19.88 -5.65 -20.99
N GLU A 273 -19.08 -6.34 -20.19
CA GLU A 273 -19.35 -7.70 -19.69
C GLU A 273 -19.07 -7.83 -18.20
N LEU A 274 -19.91 -8.59 -17.49
CA LEU A 274 -19.75 -8.84 -16.06
C LEU A 274 -18.39 -9.47 -15.71
N SER A 275 -17.87 -10.34 -16.56
CA SER A 275 -16.56 -10.99 -16.40
C SER A 275 -15.41 -9.97 -16.36
N LEU A 276 -15.45 -8.97 -17.24
CA LEU A 276 -14.46 -7.88 -17.27
C LEU A 276 -14.61 -6.94 -16.07
N ALA A 277 -15.84 -6.67 -15.65
CA ALA A 277 -16.10 -5.89 -14.44
C ALA A 277 -15.52 -6.56 -13.20
N ILE A 278 -15.73 -7.86 -13.04
CA ILE A 278 -15.19 -8.65 -11.91
C ILE A 278 -13.67 -8.68 -11.95
N ALA A 279 -13.07 -8.92 -13.12
CA ALA A 279 -11.61 -8.93 -13.26
C ALA A 279 -11.00 -7.58 -12.89
N SER A 280 -11.59 -6.46 -13.31
CA SER A 280 -11.18 -5.11 -12.96
C SER A 280 -11.32 -4.84 -11.46
N LEU A 281 -12.43 -5.25 -10.85
CA LEU A 281 -12.66 -5.14 -9.41
C LEU A 281 -11.60 -5.89 -8.59
N LEU A 282 -11.30 -7.13 -8.98
CA LEU A 282 -10.29 -7.94 -8.30
C LEU A 282 -8.89 -7.36 -8.45
N ALA A 283 -8.53 -6.84 -9.63
CA ALA A 283 -7.26 -6.17 -9.85
C ALA A 283 -7.13 -4.91 -8.97
N GLN A 284 -8.20 -4.11 -8.90
CA GLN A 284 -8.24 -2.92 -8.04
C GLN A 284 -8.20 -3.28 -6.56
N ALA A 285 -8.95 -4.29 -6.13
CA ALA A 285 -8.92 -4.76 -4.74
C ALA A 285 -7.50 -5.19 -4.35
N ARG A 286 -6.79 -5.94 -5.20
CA ARG A 286 -5.39 -6.31 -4.96
C ARG A 286 -4.48 -5.09 -4.80
N GLU A 287 -4.63 -4.09 -5.65
CA GLU A 287 -3.82 -2.87 -5.62
C GLU A 287 -4.11 -2.05 -4.35
N VAL A 288 -5.38 -1.83 -4.03
CA VAL A 288 -5.82 -1.02 -2.87
C VAL A 288 -5.42 -1.64 -1.54
N PHE A 289 -5.71 -2.93 -1.38
CA PHE A 289 -5.40 -3.67 -0.14
C PHE A 289 -3.98 -4.22 -0.11
N ARG A 290 -3.20 -4.04 -1.19
CA ARG A 290 -1.86 -4.60 -1.35
C ARG A 290 -1.83 -6.09 -1.09
N ALA A 291 -2.79 -6.77 -1.63
CA ALA A 291 -2.98 -8.18 -1.43
C ALA A 291 -2.38 -9.00 -2.57
N ASP A 292 -1.78 -10.14 -2.24
CA ASP A 292 -1.34 -11.11 -3.24
C ASP A 292 -2.52 -11.69 -3.98
N ILE A 293 -3.64 -11.91 -3.25
CA ILE A 293 -4.80 -12.65 -3.71
C ILE A 293 -6.05 -11.80 -3.49
N ALA A 294 -6.90 -11.72 -4.50
CA ALA A 294 -8.27 -11.28 -4.37
C ALA A 294 -9.19 -12.33 -4.99
N GLN A 295 -10.27 -12.66 -4.31
CA GLN A 295 -11.24 -13.66 -4.76
C GLN A 295 -12.65 -13.13 -4.56
N ILE A 296 -13.52 -13.33 -5.55
CA ILE A 296 -14.92 -13.02 -5.49
C ILE A 296 -15.73 -14.31 -5.70
N VAL A 297 -16.78 -14.44 -4.94
CA VAL A 297 -17.75 -15.52 -5.05
C VAL A 297 -19.10 -14.90 -5.32
N LEU A 298 -19.76 -15.32 -6.39
CA LEU A 298 -21.12 -14.91 -6.73
C LEU A 298 -22.08 -16.04 -6.45
N TYR A 299 -23.09 -15.75 -5.63
CA TYR A 299 -24.12 -16.72 -5.29
C TYR A 299 -25.11 -16.86 -6.43
N PRO A 300 -25.65 -18.09 -6.62
CA PRO A 300 -26.60 -18.37 -7.66
C PRO A 300 -27.92 -17.59 -7.46
N GLU A 301 -28.61 -17.34 -8.53
CA GLU A 301 -29.96 -16.75 -8.48
C GLU A 301 -31.05 -17.80 -8.35
N ARG A 302 -30.78 -18.98 -8.93
CA ARG A 302 -31.63 -20.17 -8.87
C ARG A 302 -30.85 -21.33 -8.27
N ASP A 303 -31.55 -22.25 -7.65
CA ASP A 303 -30.94 -23.40 -6.95
C ASP A 303 -30.18 -24.37 -7.91
N ASP A 304 -30.45 -24.30 -9.18
CA ASP A 304 -29.80 -25.09 -10.24
C ASP A 304 -28.55 -24.42 -10.86
N GLU A 305 -28.31 -23.19 -10.54
CA GLU A 305 -27.13 -22.46 -11.03
C GLU A 305 -25.88 -22.74 -10.18
N PRO A 306 -24.68 -22.83 -10.79
CA PRO A 306 -23.46 -23.01 -10.04
C PRO A 306 -23.02 -21.73 -9.33
N ILE A 307 -22.30 -21.88 -8.23
CA ILE A 307 -21.59 -20.78 -7.56
C ILE A 307 -20.39 -20.42 -8.43
N LEU A 308 -20.29 -19.17 -8.82
CA LEU A 308 -19.17 -18.66 -9.64
C LEU A 308 -18.07 -18.10 -8.74
N VAL A 309 -16.85 -18.53 -8.97
CA VAL A 309 -15.66 -18.07 -8.26
C VAL A 309 -14.69 -17.44 -9.25
N SER A 310 -14.27 -16.24 -8.98
CA SER A 310 -13.22 -15.57 -9.76
C SER A 310 -12.07 -15.20 -8.85
N THR A 311 -10.85 -15.55 -9.24
CA THR A 311 -9.64 -15.38 -8.43
C THR A 311 -8.58 -14.64 -9.23
N ALA A 312 -7.99 -13.61 -8.64
CA ALA A 312 -6.80 -12.93 -9.14
C ALA A 312 -5.63 -13.16 -8.18
N GLY A 313 -4.54 -13.72 -8.69
CA GLY A 313 -3.33 -14.08 -7.94
C GLY A 313 -2.04 -13.52 -8.57
N PRO A 314 -0.86 -13.83 -7.99
CA PRO A 314 0.42 -13.43 -8.53
C PRO A 314 0.65 -14.08 -9.90
N GLY A 315 0.89 -13.26 -10.94
CA GLY A 315 1.18 -13.74 -12.31
C GLY A 315 -0.03 -13.87 -13.23
N ASP A 316 -1.25 -13.83 -12.72
CA ASP A 316 -2.46 -13.84 -13.55
C ASP A 316 -2.88 -12.41 -13.91
N HIS A 317 -2.90 -12.13 -15.20
CA HIS A 317 -3.41 -10.86 -15.73
C HIS A 317 -4.94 -10.87 -15.91
N LEU A 318 -5.56 -12.05 -15.90
CA LEU A 318 -7.02 -12.26 -15.99
C LEU A 318 -7.47 -13.13 -14.83
N ALA A 319 -8.57 -12.74 -14.20
CA ALA A 319 -9.17 -13.53 -13.14
C ALA A 319 -9.74 -14.84 -13.74
N ALA A 320 -9.24 -15.98 -13.27
CA ALA A 320 -9.80 -17.27 -13.63
C ALA A 320 -11.20 -17.42 -13.04
N VAL A 321 -12.19 -17.77 -13.85
CA VAL A 321 -13.56 -18.04 -13.41
C VAL A 321 -13.77 -19.55 -13.34
N HIS A 322 -14.18 -20.03 -12.17
CA HIS A 322 -14.48 -21.42 -11.91
C HIS A 322 -15.89 -21.57 -11.34
N SER A 323 -16.52 -22.70 -11.54
CA SER A 323 -17.77 -23.04 -10.88
C SER A 323 -17.53 -24.06 -9.78
N VAL A 324 -18.19 -23.86 -8.63
CA VAL A 324 -18.14 -24.79 -7.49
C VAL A 324 -19.54 -25.19 -7.06
N ALA A 325 -19.66 -26.39 -6.50
CA ALA A 325 -20.95 -26.92 -6.10
C ALA A 325 -21.43 -26.37 -4.73
N ASN A 326 -20.50 -26.13 -3.80
CA ASN A 326 -20.82 -25.59 -2.48
C ASN A 326 -19.66 -24.72 -1.94
N LEU A 327 -19.92 -24.08 -0.81
CA LEU A 327 -18.97 -23.22 -0.09
C LEU A 327 -18.46 -23.83 1.22
N ASP A 328 -18.73 -25.10 1.46
CA ASP A 328 -18.37 -25.75 2.71
C ASP A 328 -16.85 -25.63 2.98
N ASN A 329 -16.50 -25.38 4.24
CA ASN A 329 -15.13 -25.16 4.67
C ASN A 329 -14.41 -24.00 3.97
N THR A 330 -15.14 -22.93 3.60
CA THR A 330 -14.56 -21.71 3.07
C THR A 330 -14.93 -20.52 3.94
N VAL A 331 -14.09 -19.47 3.89
CA VAL A 331 -14.39 -18.19 4.56
C VAL A 331 -15.67 -17.55 4.05
N PHE A 332 -16.10 -17.89 2.85
CA PHE A 332 -17.30 -17.35 2.22
C PHE A 332 -18.59 -17.94 2.81
N ALA A 333 -18.57 -19.17 3.32
CA ALA A 333 -19.72 -19.79 3.97
C ALA A 333 -20.14 -19.02 5.23
N GLY A 334 -19.18 -18.59 6.05
CA GLY A 334 -19.42 -17.77 7.23
C GLY A 334 -20.11 -16.45 6.88
N VAL A 335 -19.58 -15.74 5.91
CA VAL A 335 -20.11 -14.45 5.45
C VAL A 335 -21.46 -14.59 4.77
N ALA A 336 -21.71 -15.67 4.04
CA ALA A 336 -23.03 -15.96 3.44
C ALA A 336 -24.12 -16.10 4.53
N LEU A 337 -23.79 -16.75 5.65
CA LEU A 337 -24.74 -16.98 6.76
C LEU A 337 -24.92 -15.73 7.64
N THR A 338 -23.81 -15.10 8.03
CA THR A 338 -23.81 -13.99 9.00
C THR A 338 -24.13 -12.64 8.39
N ARG A 339 -23.89 -12.47 7.09
CA ARG A 339 -23.94 -11.21 6.34
C ARG A 339 -23.05 -10.13 6.97
N ARG A 340 -21.95 -10.53 7.59
CA ARG A 340 -21.01 -9.62 8.23
C ARG A 340 -19.62 -9.84 7.66
N SER A 341 -18.90 -8.75 7.55
CA SER A 341 -17.49 -8.80 7.17
C SER A 341 -16.66 -9.38 8.29
N GLU A 342 -15.63 -10.12 7.94
CA GLU A 342 -14.75 -10.79 8.87
C GLU A 342 -13.28 -10.48 8.56
N LEU A 343 -12.51 -10.28 9.63
CA LEU A 343 -11.05 -10.19 9.61
C LEU A 343 -10.52 -11.47 10.23
N LEU A 344 -9.80 -12.27 9.46
CA LEU A 344 -9.35 -13.59 9.84
C LEU A 344 -7.82 -13.68 9.80
N ASP A 345 -7.22 -14.17 10.87
CA ASP A 345 -5.81 -14.52 10.90
C ASP A 345 -5.57 -15.94 10.36
N SER A 346 -4.28 -16.31 10.22
CA SER A 346 -3.88 -17.63 9.73
C SER A 346 -4.40 -18.79 10.59
N LYS A 347 -4.62 -18.59 11.90
CA LYS A 347 -5.13 -19.61 12.81
C LYS A 347 -6.63 -19.78 12.68
N GLU A 348 -7.35 -18.67 12.59
CA GLU A 348 -8.82 -18.65 12.44
C GLU A 348 -9.25 -19.28 11.10
N MET A 349 -8.46 -19.06 10.03
CA MET A 349 -8.68 -19.72 8.75
C MET A 349 -8.52 -21.24 8.81
N GLY A 350 -7.65 -21.77 9.67
CA GLY A 350 -7.52 -23.19 9.88
C GLY A 350 -8.79 -23.86 10.46
N TYR A 351 -9.61 -23.10 11.18
CA TYR A 351 -10.87 -23.57 11.77
C TYR A 351 -12.11 -23.28 10.91
N ARG A 352 -12.12 -22.16 10.20
CA ARG A 352 -13.29 -21.69 9.43
C ARG A 352 -13.22 -22.05 7.94
N GLY A 353 -12.11 -22.56 7.49
CA GLY A 353 -11.85 -22.85 6.09
C GLY A 353 -11.07 -21.74 5.37
N GLY A 354 -10.55 -22.06 4.19
CA GLY A 354 -9.70 -21.20 3.38
C GLY A 354 -10.41 -20.47 2.25
N LEU A 355 -9.64 -19.84 1.39
CA LEU A 355 -10.06 -19.36 0.08
C LEU A 355 -10.25 -20.57 -0.85
N ILE A 356 -11.14 -20.44 -1.85
CA ILE A 356 -11.46 -21.54 -2.75
C ILE A 356 -10.27 -21.82 -3.69
N GLY A 357 -9.79 -23.06 -3.70
CA GLY A 357 -8.67 -23.48 -4.55
C GLY A 357 -7.30 -22.96 -4.13
N ILE A 358 -7.18 -22.41 -2.91
CA ILE A 358 -5.92 -21.88 -2.38
C ILE A 358 -5.59 -22.60 -1.07
N ASP A 359 -4.35 -23.09 -0.96
CA ASP A 359 -3.89 -23.74 0.27
C ASP A 359 -3.86 -22.74 1.44
N HIS A 360 -4.60 -23.06 2.51
CA HIS A 360 -4.70 -22.24 3.71
C HIS A 360 -3.35 -22.04 4.41
N GLN A 361 -2.37 -22.94 4.22
CA GLN A 361 -1.03 -22.80 4.80
C GLN A 361 -0.23 -21.65 4.19
N ILE A 362 -0.60 -21.22 2.98
CA ILE A 362 0.04 -20.09 2.27
C ILE A 362 -0.56 -18.75 2.69
N VAL A 363 -1.76 -18.76 3.28
CA VAL A 363 -2.51 -17.55 3.61
C VAL A 363 -2.19 -17.09 5.04
N ARG A 364 -1.67 -15.87 5.16
CA ARG A 364 -1.23 -15.27 6.44
C ARG A 364 -2.32 -14.46 7.14
N GLY A 365 -3.29 -13.95 6.39
CA GLY A 365 -4.42 -13.19 6.88
C GLY A 365 -5.34 -12.81 5.72
N THR A 366 -6.63 -12.68 6.03
CA THR A 366 -7.69 -12.42 5.05
C THR A 366 -8.74 -11.48 5.63
N ILE A 367 -9.27 -10.59 4.83
CA ILE A 367 -10.50 -9.87 5.09
C ILE A 367 -11.53 -10.28 4.04
N VAL A 368 -12.77 -10.47 4.50
CA VAL A 368 -13.90 -10.90 3.67
C VAL A 368 -15.10 -10.00 3.92
N ALA A 369 -15.77 -9.57 2.87
CA ALA A 369 -16.97 -8.74 2.97
C ALA A 369 -18.09 -9.24 2.05
N PRO A 370 -19.36 -9.15 2.47
CA PRO A 370 -20.50 -9.49 1.62
C PRO A 370 -20.68 -8.46 0.51
N LEU A 371 -21.08 -8.93 -0.67
CA LEU A 371 -21.52 -8.09 -1.78
C LEU A 371 -23.03 -7.88 -1.62
N GLU A 372 -23.39 -6.76 -1.01
CA GLU A 372 -24.79 -6.43 -0.75
C GLU A 372 -25.45 -5.82 -1.99
N GLY A 373 -26.40 -6.50 -2.60
CA GLY A 373 -27.31 -5.92 -3.57
C GLY A 373 -28.51 -5.26 -2.88
N GLU A 374 -29.39 -4.59 -3.65
CA GLU A 374 -30.54 -3.86 -3.09
C GLU A 374 -31.49 -4.72 -2.25
N ARG A 375 -31.63 -6.00 -2.56
CA ARG A 375 -32.58 -6.90 -1.90
C ARG A 375 -31.95 -8.11 -1.23
N ARG A 376 -30.75 -8.51 -1.65
CA ARG A 376 -30.07 -9.72 -1.16
C ARG A 376 -28.56 -9.58 -1.30
N VAL A 377 -27.85 -10.41 -0.56
CA VAL A 377 -26.42 -10.59 -0.78
C VAL A 377 -26.21 -11.36 -2.09
N VAL A 378 -25.51 -10.77 -3.03
CA VAL A 378 -25.26 -11.35 -4.37
C VAL A 378 -23.98 -12.17 -4.42
N GLY A 379 -23.16 -12.08 -3.38
CA GLY A 379 -21.88 -12.76 -3.29
C GLY A 379 -21.04 -12.31 -2.11
N ALA A 380 -19.76 -12.60 -2.16
CA ALA A 380 -18.76 -12.05 -1.24
C ALA A 380 -17.41 -11.84 -1.92
N ILE A 381 -16.61 -10.92 -1.41
CA ILE A 381 -15.26 -10.61 -1.86
C ILE A 381 -14.28 -10.82 -0.72
N ALA A 382 -13.14 -11.44 -1.00
CA ALA A 382 -12.04 -11.62 -0.06
C ALA A 382 -10.74 -11.10 -0.65
N VAL A 383 -9.89 -10.53 0.21
CA VAL A 383 -8.49 -10.21 -0.11
C VAL A 383 -7.58 -10.82 0.93
N ALA A 384 -6.46 -11.40 0.50
CA ALA A 384 -5.56 -12.15 1.36
C ALA A 384 -4.09 -11.85 1.06
N ASN A 385 -3.23 -12.13 2.05
CA ASN A 385 -1.79 -11.96 1.95
C ASN A 385 -1.38 -10.53 1.64
N ARG A 386 -1.56 -9.62 2.59
CA ARG A 386 -1.04 -8.26 2.45
C ARG A 386 0.46 -8.27 2.22
N PHE A 387 0.95 -7.50 1.25
CA PHE A 387 2.38 -7.33 1.00
C PHE A 387 3.09 -6.71 2.19
N GLY A 388 4.23 -7.25 2.56
CA GLY A 388 5.01 -6.81 3.71
C GLY A 388 4.69 -7.61 4.98
N GLU A 389 5.06 -7.05 6.15
CA GLU A 389 4.87 -7.71 7.46
C GLU A 389 3.60 -7.26 8.20
N SER A 390 2.89 -6.26 7.67
CA SER A 390 1.65 -5.78 8.26
C SER A 390 0.49 -6.72 7.93
N THR A 391 -0.31 -7.07 8.92
CA THR A 391 -1.59 -7.74 8.76
C THR A 391 -2.67 -6.71 8.39
N PHE A 392 -3.81 -7.17 7.90
CA PHE A 392 -4.99 -6.33 7.73
C PHE A 392 -5.50 -5.85 9.10
N ASP A 393 -6.14 -4.69 9.11
CA ASP A 393 -6.76 -4.11 10.30
C ASP A 393 -8.24 -3.76 10.08
N ASN A 394 -8.90 -3.26 11.13
CA ASN A 394 -10.32 -2.88 11.06
C ASN A 394 -10.60 -1.74 10.06
N SER A 395 -9.62 -0.90 9.77
CA SER A 395 -9.77 0.16 8.75
C SER A 395 -9.77 -0.43 7.34
N ASP A 396 -8.95 -1.46 7.11
CA ASP A 396 -8.95 -2.22 5.87
C ASP A 396 -10.29 -2.96 5.69
N LEU A 397 -10.81 -3.54 6.77
CA LEU A 397 -12.11 -4.23 6.76
C LEU A 397 -13.25 -3.27 6.37
N LEU A 398 -13.32 -2.10 6.99
CA LEU A 398 -14.33 -1.08 6.68
C LEU A 398 -14.22 -0.58 5.24
N LEU A 399 -12.99 -0.45 4.71
CA LEU A 399 -12.77 -0.07 3.32
C LEU A 399 -13.24 -1.18 2.36
N LEU A 400 -12.99 -2.45 2.70
CA LEU A 400 -13.49 -3.58 1.90
C LEU A 400 -15.01 -3.67 1.94
N GLU A 401 -15.65 -3.43 3.09
CA GLU A 401 -17.11 -3.32 3.22
C GLU A 401 -17.67 -2.27 2.27
N THR A 402 -17.08 -1.09 2.27
CA THR A 402 -17.51 0.00 1.38
C THR A 402 -17.39 -0.39 -0.09
N LEU A 403 -16.25 -0.95 -0.48
CA LEU A 403 -16.02 -1.43 -1.84
C LEU A 403 -17.01 -2.55 -2.23
N ALA A 404 -17.21 -3.50 -1.33
CA ALA A 404 -18.12 -4.63 -1.52
C ALA A 404 -19.58 -4.19 -1.64
N GLY A 405 -20.02 -3.22 -0.83
CA GLY A 405 -21.37 -2.66 -0.93
C GLY A 405 -21.64 -2.02 -2.29
N HIS A 406 -20.74 -1.16 -2.76
CA HIS A 406 -20.86 -0.57 -4.10
C HIS A 406 -20.80 -1.61 -5.24
N ALA A 407 -19.89 -2.57 -5.12
CA ALA A 407 -19.77 -3.66 -6.10
C ALA A 407 -21.01 -4.55 -6.12
N GLY A 408 -21.56 -4.86 -4.96
CA GLY A 408 -22.77 -5.67 -4.82
C GLY A 408 -23.98 -5.04 -5.51
N VAL A 409 -24.21 -3.75 -5.32
CA VAL A 409 -25.27 -3.00 -6.02
C VAL A 409 -25.05 -3.01 -7.54
N ALA A 410 -23.84 -2.72 -7.99
CA ALA A 410 -23.53 -2.68 -9.43
C ALA A 410 -23.69 -4.06 -10.11
N ILE A 411 -23.23 -5.13 -9.46
CA ILE A 411 -23.40 -6.51 -9.94
C ILE A 411 -24.87 -6.92 -9.94
N GLY A 412 -25.60 -6.56 -8.87
CA GLY A 412 -27.04 -6.84 -8.78
C GLY A 412 -27.84 -6.17 -9.88
N ASN A 413 -27.55 -4.91 -10.18
CA ASN A 413 -28.21 -4.16 -11.27
C ASN A 413 -27.87 -4.73 -12.65
N GLY A 414 -26.60 -5.06 -12.90
CA GLY A 414 -26.20 -5.68 -14.17
C GLY A 414 -26.82 -7.06 -14.41
N ARG A 415 -27.09 -7.83 -13.36
CA ARG A 415 -27.86 -9.09 -13.46
C ARG A 415 -29.32 -8.82 -13.79
N LEU A 416 -29.94 -7.84 -13.14
CA LEU A 416 -31.33 -7.45 -13.41
C LEU A 416 -31.53 -6.98 -14.85
N GLU A 417 -30.63 -6.16 -15.38
CA GLU A 417 -30.68 -5.71 -16.79
C GLU A 417 -30.64 -6.88 -17.76
N ARG A 418 -29.73 -7.85 -17.55
CA ARG A 418 -29.67 -9.06 -18.39
C ARG A 418 -30.95 -9.86 -18.36
N THR A 419 -31.51 -10.07 -17.16
CA THR A 419 -32.77 -10.80 -17.03
C THR A 419 -33.92 -10.08 -17.75
N LEU A 420 -33.97 -8.74 -17.68
CA LEU A 420 -34.95 -7.94 -18.41
C LEU A 420 -34.79 -8.05 -19.92
N ASP A 421 -33.54 -8.07 -20.41
CA ASP A 421 -33.28 -8.19 -21.84
C ASP A 421 -33.59 -9.62 -22.37
N GLU A 422 -33.28 -10.66 -21.62
CA GLU A 422 -33.70 -12.05 -21.92
C GLU A 422 -35.24 -12.19 -21.94
N LEU A 423 -35.93 -11.55 -20.97
CA LEU A 423 -37.39 -11.53 -20.96
C LEU A 423 -37.99 -10.82 -22.15
N LYS A 424 -37.40 -9.69 -22.59
CA LYS A 424 -37.84 -8.95 -23.78
C LYS A 424 -37.63 -9.79 -25.05
N GLU A 425 -36.50 -10.46 -25.15
CA GLU A 425 -36.18 -11.34 -26.27
C GLU A 425 -37.17 -12.49 -26.35
N LEU A 426 -37.43 -13.18 -25.24
CA LEU A 426 -38.44 -14.25 -25.14
C LEU A 426 -39.84 -13.74 -25.46
N GLN A 427 -40.23 -12.57 -24.97
CA GLN A 427 -41.51 -11.95 -25.33
C GLN A 427 -41.60 -11.67 -26.84
N GLY A 428 -40.50 -11.14 -27.43
CA GLY A 428 -40.41 -10.95 -28.88
C GLY A 428 -40.59 -12.25 -29.67
N GLU A 429 -39.91 -13.33 -29.27
CA GLU A 429 -40.06 -14.64 -29.87
C GLU A 429 -41.49 -15.19 -29.74
N LEU A 430 -42.08 -15.08 -28.53
CA LEU A 430 -43.45 -15.52 -28.30
C LEU A 430 -44.45 -14.70 -29.13
N ALA A 431 -44.30 -13.40 -29.23
CA ALA A 431 -45.12 -12.54 -30.06
C ALA A 431 -44.99 -12.89 -31.54
N GLN A 432 -43.79 -13.17 -32.02
CA GLN A 432 -43.57 -13.61 -33.39
C GLN A 432 -44.20 -14.98 -33.67
N ARG A 433 -44.07 -15.96 -32.77
CA ARG A 433 -44.74 -17.27 -32.89
C ARG A 433 -46.26 -17.19 -32.81
N ALA A 434 -46.80 -16.25 -32.03
CA ALA A 434 -48.24 -16.02 -31.91
C ALA A 434 -48.83 -15.35 -33.15
N THR A 435 -48.06 -14.59 -33.92
CA THR A 435 -48.53 -13.79 -35.06
C THR A 435 -48.08 -14.32 -36.41
N HIS A 436 -47.03 -15.16 -36.48
CA HIS A 436 -46.46 -15.64 -37.74
C HIS A 436 -46.43 -17.18 -37.77
N ASP A 437 -46.46 -17.73 -38.99
CA ASP A 437 -46.31 -19.15 -39.26
C ASP A 437 -44.83 -19.54 -39.22
N ALA A 438 -44.47 -20.56 -38.43
CA ALA A 438 -43.08 -20.95 -38.18
C ALA A 438 -42.33 -21.49 -39.42
N LEU A 439 -43.06 -21.95 -40.48
CA LEU A 439 -42.47 -22.53 -41.68
C LEU A 439 -42.24 -21.49 -42.78
N THR A 440 -43.16 -20.55 -42.94
CA THR A 440 -43.16 -19.58 -44.03
C THR A 440 -42.74 -18.17 -43.60
N GLY A 441 -42.73 -17.89 -42.32
CA GLY A 441 -42.47 -16.53 -41.79
C GLY A 441 -43.54 -15.49 -42.08
N LEU A 442 -44.66 -15.90 -42.67
CA LEU A 442 -45.80 -15.02 -42.99
C LEU A 442 -46.75 -14.94 -41.77
N ALA A 443 -47.62 -13.89 -41.79
CA ALA A 443 -48.68 -13.77 -40.80
C ALA A 443 -49.50 -15.03 -40.74
N ASN A 444 -49.69 -15.59 -39.56
CA ASN A 444 -50.52 -16.77 -39.38
C ASN A 444 -52.01 -16.41 -39.58
N ARG A 445 -52.83 -17.41 -39.75
CA ARG A 445 -54.27 -17.19 -40.02
C ARG A 445 -54.96 -16.31 -39.00
N SER A 446 -54.62 -16.41 -37.73
CA SER A 446 -55.20 -15.62 -36.66
C SER A 446 -54.86 -14.14 -36.81
N HIS A 447 -53.55 -13.85 -36.98
CA HIS A 447 -53.06 -12.47 -37.15
C HIS A 447 -53.55 -11.81 -38.43
N PHE A 448 -53.55 -12.57 -39.52
CA PHE A 448 -54.11 -12.10 -40.81
C PHE A 448 -55.62 -11.75 -40.69
N SER A 449 -56.39 -12.60 -40.00
CA SER A 449 -57.82 -12.36 -39.81
C SER A 449 -58.11 -11.14 -38.93
N ALA A 450 -57.28 -10.94 -37.86
CA ALA A 450 -57.39 -9.77 -37.00
C ALA A 450 -57.06 -8.45 -37.77
N CYS A 451 -55.96 -8.42 -38.49
CA CYS A 451 -55.59 -7.23 -39.29
C CYS A 451 -56.61 -6.95 -40.40
N LEU A 452 -57.19 -7.96 -41.01
CA LEU A 452 -58.24 -7.79 -42.02
C LEU A 452 -59.52 -7.21 -41.39
N GLN A 453 -59.89 -7.67 -40.18
CA GLN A 453 -61.06 -7.15 -39.48
C GLN A 453 -60.84 -5.66 -39.07
N ASP A 454 -59.68 -5.34 -38.52
CA ASP A 454 -59.32 -3.96 -38.15
C ASP A 454 -59.38 -3.02 -39.39
N ALA A 455 -58.83 -3.46 -40.54
CA ALA A 455 -58.92 -2.70 -41.80
C ALA A 455 -60.34 -2.48 -42.33
N ILE A 456 -61.20 -3.48 -42.13
CA ILE A 456 -62.61 -3.40 -42.51
C ILE A 456 -63.36 -2.40 -41.58
N ASP A 457 -63.09 -2.47 -40.31
CA ASP A 457 -63.69 -1.58 -39.28
C ASP A 457 -63.24 -0.11 -39.53
N GLU A 458 -61.97 0.15 -39.76
CA GLU A 458 -61.44 1.47 -40.14
C GLU A 458 -62.05 1.99 -41.44
N ALA A 459 -62.20 1.13 -42.44
CA ALA A 459 -62.83 1.55 -43.72
C ALA A 459 -64.35 1.84 -43.53
N SER A 460 -65.00 1.20 -42.57
CA SER A 460 -66.41 1.42 -42.25
C SER A 460 -66.63 2.73 -41.46
N ASP A 461 -65.71 3.08 -40.54
CA ASP A 461 -65.77 4.33 -39.78
C ASP A 461 -65.39 5.57 -40.58
N GLY A 462 -64.57 5.42 -41.65
CA GLY A 462 -64.17 6.49 -42.57
C GLY A 462 -65.18 6.79 -43.71
N ALA A 463 -66.27 6.03 -43.77
CA ALA A 463 -67.32 6.17 -44.80
C ALA A 463 -68.61 6.92 -44.36
N VAL A 464 -68.53 7.72 -43.26
CA VAL A 464 -69.63 8.59 -42.79
C VAL A 464 -69.35 10.05 -43.14
#